data_c964a3ec237735315b2a09aa080169c2
#
_entry.id   c964a3ec237735315b2a09aa080169c2
#
_cell.length_a   1.000
_cell.length_b   1.000
_cell.length_c   1.000
_cell.angle_alpha   90.00
_cell.angle_beta   90.00
_cell.angle_gamma   90.00
#
_symmetry.space_group_name_H-M   'P 1'
#
loop_
_entity.id
_entity.type
_entity.pdbx_description
1 polymer ?
#
loop_
_entity_poly.entity_id
_entity_poly.type
_entity_poly.pdbx_seq_one_letter_code
_entity_poly.pdbx_strand_id
1 'polypeptide(L)'
;MREAHPTERRVGIEYYRSNAAGTGGRLRTQPADFRVRELETTTPAPLNADTGDYPHLLVRATLRDWDTNDFARRISDALGISRERVSWAGTKDKRAVTTQLFTLTNVDAADLPDVAGAEIEALGRVGRSLYFGDLAGNAFEIRVRDADPDTVGEITVDLRVETGDGGSDGPVDVAVPNYFGHQRFGSRRPVTHE
;
A
#
# COMPACT_ATOMS: atom_id res chain seq x y z
N MET A 1 -31.11 -2.95 -5.24
CA MET A 1 -29.69 -2.99 -5.68
C MET A 1 -29.61 -2.34 -7.06
N ARG A 2 -28.68 -1.45 -7.26
CA ARG A 2 -28.43 -0.76 -8.52
C ARG A 2 -27.50 -1.60 -9.41
N GLU A 3 -27.76 -1.62 -10.72
CA GLU A 3 -26.85 -2.29 -11.67
C GLU A 3 -25.46 -1.67 -11.63
N ALA A 4 -24.44 -2.51 -11.66
CA ALA A 4 -23.07 -2.08 -11.72
C ALA A 4 -22.69 -1.50 -13.08
N HIS A 5 -21.63 -0.71 -13.12
CA HIS A 5 -21.11 -0.14 -14.36
C HIS A 5 -20.76 -1.27 -15.36
N PRO A 6 -20.98 -1.09 -16.68
CA PRO A 6 -20.71 -2.14 -17.67
C PRO A 6 -19.31 -2.76 -17.59
N THR A 7 -18.31 -1.97 -17.20
CA THR A 7 -16.94 -2.44 -17.01
C THR A 7 -16.83 -3.44 -15.85
N GLU A 8 -17.54 -3.21 -14.75
CA GLU A 8 -17.52 -4.10 -13.58
C GLU A 8 -18.37 -5.35 -13.83
N ARG A 9 -19.45 -5.22 -14.59
CA ARG A 9 -20.25 -6.39 -15.01
C ARG A 9 -19.45 -7.39 -15.84
N ARG A 10 -18.44 -6.94 -16.60
CA ARG A 10 -17.54 -7.83 -17.36
C ARG A 10 -16.70 -8.75 -16.47
N VAL A 11 -16.47 -8.35 -15.22
CA VAL A 11 -15.71 -9.14 -14.24
C VAL A 11 -16.63 -9.79 -13.20
N GLY A 12 -17.93 -9.87 -13.49
CA GLY A 12 -18.91 -10.61 -12.68
C GLY A 12 -19.57 -9.81 -11.56
N ILE A 13 -19.32 -8.49 -11.46
CA ILE A 13 -20.00 -7.61 -10.50
C ILE A 13 -21.26 -7.06 -11.18
N GLU A 14 -22.40 -7.71 -10.98
CA GLU A 14 -23.64 -7.34 -11.66
C GLU A 14 -24.36 -6.16 -10.99
N TYR A 15 -24.29 -6.08 -9.65
CA TYR A 15 -25.03 -5.10 -8.85
C TYR A 15 -24.15 -4.49 -7.77
N TYR A 16 -24.42 -3.22 -7.46
CA TYR A 16 -23.91 -2.59 -6.24
C TYR A 16 -24.78 -2.93 -5.04
N ARG A 17 -24.16 -3.01 -3.87
CA ARG A 17 -24.88 -3.26 -2.60
C ARG A 17 -25.74 -2.07 -2.22
N SER A 18 -25.25 -0.84 -2.45
CA SER A 18 -25.99 0.40 -2.20
C SER A 18 -26.79 0.82 -3.43
N ASN A 19 -27.95 1.44 -3.20
CA ASN A 19 -28.76 2.08 -4.25
C ASN A 19 -28.30 3.52 -4.55
N ALA A 20 -27.49 4.12 -3.67
CA ALA A 20 -26.98 5.46 -3.84
C ALA A 20 -26.21 5.65 -5.16
N ALA A 21 -26.23 6.85 -5.68
CA ALA A 21 -25.52 7.20 -6.91
C ALA A 21 -23.99 7.01 -6.81
N GLY A 22 -23.48 6.95 -5.57
CA GLY A 22 -22.06 6.96 -5.28
C GLY A 22 -21.55 8.39 -5.12
N THR A 23 -20.39 8.52 -4.48
CA THR A 23 -19.79 9.85 -4.24
C THR A 23 -19.26 10.52 -5.50
N GLY A 24 -19.15 9.79 -6.61
CA GLY A 24 -18.44 10.27 -7.79
C GLY A 24 -16.98 10.61 -7.47
N GLY A 25 -16.47 11.64 -8.15
CA GLY A 25 -15.14 12.16 -7.87
C GLY A 25 -14.01 11.54 -8.67
N ARG A 26 -12.79 11.94 -8.32
CA ARG A 26 -11.55 11.54 -9.00
C ARG A 26 -10.53 11.00 -8.01
N LEU A 27 -10.03 9.80 -8.28
CA LEU A 27 -8.94 9.16 -7.54
C LEU A 27 -7.59 9.47 -8.18
N ARG A 28 -6.54 9.54 -7.33
CA ARG A 28 -5.14 9.62 -7.79
C ARG A 28 -4.87 10.75 -8.78
N THR A 29 -5.44 11.92 -8.55
CA THR A 29 -5.16 13.13 -9.35
C THR A 29 -3.67 13.50 -9.23
N GLN A 30 -3.09 13.26 -8.08
CA GLN A 30 -1.66 13.34 -7.82
C GLN A 30 -1.23 12.20 -6.87
N PRO A 31 0.06 11.85 -6.80
CA PRO A 31 0.53 10.74 -5.95
C PRO A 31 0.13 10.86 -4.49
N ALA A 32 0.09 12.08 -3.94
CA ALA A 32 -0.29 12.34 -2.56
C ALA A 32 -1.77 12.05 -2.24
N ASP A 33 -2.62 11.84 -3.25
CA ASP A 33 -4.02 11.47 -3.07
C ASP A 33 -4.20 9.97 -2.76
N PHE A 34 -3.15 9.19 -2.90
CA PHE A 34 -3.16 7.77 -2.60
C PHE A 34 -1.90 7.40 -1.80
N ARG A 35 -2.06 7.26 -0.50
CA ARG A 35 -0.98 6.92 0.42
C ARG A 35 -1.16 5.50 0.89
N VAL A 36 -0.07 4.75 0.87
CA VAL A 36 -0.03 3.39 1.38
C VAL A 36 1.12 3.26 2.35
N ARG A 37 0.86 2.79 3.55
CA ARG A 37 1.87 2.47 4.55
C ARG A 37 1.79 1.00 4.91
N GLU A 38 2.89 0.29 4.76
CA GLU A 38 3.02 -1.09 5.21
C GLU A 38 2.88 -1.17 6.73
N LEU A 39 2.12 -2.16 7.21
CA LEU A 39 2.04 -2.49 8.62
C LEU A 39 3.17 -3.47 8.94
N GLU A 40 4.19 -2.93 9.59
CA GLU A 40 5.47 -3.59 9.84
C GLU A 40 5.34 -4.65 10.93
N THR A 41 5.98 -5.81 10.72
CA THR A 41 6.05 -6.91 11.70
C THR A 41 7.47 -7.14 12.20
N THR A 42 8.45 -6.49 11.59
CA THR A 42 9.87 -6.72 11.86
C THR A 42 10.39 -5.67 12.85
N THR A 43 10.98 -6.12 13.95
CA THR A 43 11.65 -5.26 14.92
C THR A 43 13.16 -5.40 14.76
N PRO A 44 13.89 -4.36 14.34
CA PRO A 44 15.34 -4.41 14.21
C PRO A 44 16.05 -4.26 15.56
N ALA A 45 17.27 -4.77 15.62
CA ALA A 45 18.22 -4.37 16.65
C ALA A 45 18.75 -2.95 16.35
N PRO A 46 19.02 -2.11 17.37
CA PRO A 46 19.54 -0.78 17.16
C PRO A 46 20.84 -0.77 16.33
N LEU A 47 21.08 0.29 15.55
CA LEU A 47 22.25 0.43 14.67
C LEU A 47 23.59 0.32 15.44
N ASN A 48 23.63 0.74 16.69
CA ASN A 48 24.80 0.72 17.56
C ASN A 48 24.89 -0.53 18.46
N ALA A 49 23.96 -1.47 18.32
CA ALA A 49 24.02 -2.72 19.10
C ALA A 49 25.08 -3.64 18.51
N ASP A 50 25.77 -4.38 19.40
CA ASP A 50 26.59 -5.51 18.98
C ASP A 50 25.67 -6.68 18.62
N THR A 51 25.35 -6.79 17.32
CA THR A 51 24.42 -7.78 16.79
C THR A 51 25.12 -9.01 16.19
N GLY A 52 26.46 -9.08 16.31
CA GLY A 52 27.22 -10.17 15.71
C GLY A 52 26.96 -10.28 14.20
N ASP A 53 26.33 -11.40 13.80
CA ASP A 53 26.12 -11.74 12.39
C ASP A 53 24.81 -11.17 11.79
N TYR A 54 24.37 -9.97 12.13
CA TYR A 54 23.20 -9.34 11.50
C TYR A 54 23.61 -8.56 10.24
N PRO A 55 23.66 -9.22 9.06
CA PRO A 55 24.22 -8.63 7.85
C PRO A 55 23.25 -7.67 7.14
N HIS A 56 21.98 -7.64 7.53
CA HIS A 56 20.96 -6.90 6.82
C HIS A 56 20.64 -5.58 7.54
N LEU A 57 20.89 -4.45 6.85
CA LEU A 57 20.39 -3.15 7.26
C LEU A 57 18.90 -3.09 6.92
N LEU A 58 18.04 -2.86 7.92
CA LEU A 58 16.63 -2.59 7.73
C LEU A 58 16.43 -1.10 7.52
N VAL A 59 15.81 -0.73 6.41
CA VAL A 59 15.47 0.65 6.10
C VAL A 59 13.98 0.79 5.84
N ARG A 60 13.41 1.93 6.22
CA ARG A 60 12.08 2.37 5.81
C ARG A 60 12.26 3.36 4.67
N ALA A 61 11.57 3.13 3.55
CA ALA A 61 11.56 4.07 2.45
C ALA A 61 10.15 4.62 2.21
N THR A 62 10.04 5.95 2.17
CA THR A 62 8.85 6.65 1.69
C THR A 62 9.10 7.12 0.27
N LEU A 63 8.36 6.55 -0.66
CA LEU A 63 8.54 6.67 -2.09
C LEU A 63 7.40 7.48 -2.72
N ARG A 64 7.72 8.44 -3.57
CA ARG A 64 6.76 9.23 -4.33
C ARG A 64 6.93 8.95 -5.82
N ASP A 65 5.86 8.43 -6.44
CA ASP A 65 5.84 8.08 -7.89
C ASP A 65 6.88 7.02 -8.30
N TRP A 66 7.28 6.14 -7.39
CA TRP A 66 8.20 5.05 -7.61
C TRP A 66 7.50 3.71 -7.76
N ASP A 67 7.90 2.94 -8.76
CA ASP A 67 7.69 1.48 -8.75
C ASP A 67 8.68 0.83 -7.77
N THR A 68 8.23 -0.14 -6.98
CA THR A 68 9.07 -0.80 -5.96
C THR A 68 10.31 -1.46 -6.56
N ASN A 69 10.18 -2.13 -7.72
CA ASN A 69 11.32 -2.78 -8.39
C ASN A 69 12.30 -1.78 -8.99
N ASP A 70 11.77 -0.67 -9.55
CA ASP A 70 12.61 0.39 -10.10
C ASP A 70 13.39 1.11 -8.99
N PHE A 71 12.77 1.34 -7.84
CA PHE A 71 13.46 1.88 -6.66
C PHE A 71 14.54 0.93 -6.15
N ALA A 72 14.23 -0.37 -6.03
CA ALA A 72 15.19 -1.36 -5.57
C ALA A 72 16.39 -1.50 -6.54
N ARG A 73 16.19 -1.32 -7.85
CA ARG A 73 17.28 -1.23 -8.83
C ARG A 73 18.07 0.07 -8.62
N ARG A 74 17.37 1.19 -8.49
CA ARG A 74 18.02 2.48 -8.31
C ARG A 74 18.92 2.54 -7.08
N ILE A 75 18.44 2.00 -5.94
CA ILE A 75 19.25 2.00 -4.71
C ILE A 75 20.43 1.02 -4.81
N SER A 76 20.26 -0.16 -5.43
CA SER A 76 21.37 -1.09 -5.64
C SER A 76 22.46 -0.51 -6.55
N ASP A 77 22.07 0.17 -7.64
CA ASP A 77 23.00 0.85 -8.54
C ASP A 77 23.77 1.97 -7.83
N ALA A 78 23.07 2.79 -7.02
CA ALA A 78 23.69 3.88 -6.28
C ALA A 78 24.69 3.40 -5.21
N LEU A 79 24.42 2.24 -4.61
CA LEU A 79 25.30 1.59 -3.64
C LEU A 79 26.41 0.74 -4.29
N GLY A 80 26.39 0.54 -5.61
CA GLY A 80 27.32 -0.35 -6.30
C GLY A 80 27.21 -1.82 -5.89
N ILE A 81 26.01 -2.26 -5.52
CA ILE A 81 25.74 -3.63 -5.06
C ILE A 81 24.85 -4.38 -6.06
N SER A 82 24.88 -5.71 -5.97
CA SER A 82 23.96 -6.55 -6.75
C SER A 82 22.50 -6.34 -6.29
N ARG A 83 21.56 -6.40 -7.25
CA ARG A 83 20.14 -6.22 -7.02
C ARG A 83 19.56 -7.23 -6.01
N GLU A 84 20.10 -8.44 -5.96
CA GLU A 84 19.68 -9.52 -5.06
C GLU A 84 19.98 -9.21 -3.59
N ARG A 85 20.82 -8.22 -3.31
CA ARG A 85 21.10 -7.74 -1.95
C ARG A 85 20.04 -6.79 -1.41
N VAL A 86 19.03 -6.45 -2.22
CA VAL A 86 17.89 -5.60 -1.85
C VAL A 86 16.63 -6.43 -1.85
N SER A 87 15.96 -6.55 -0.71
CA SER A 87 14.71 -7.33 -0.55
C SER A 87 13.64 -6.49 0.11
N TRP A 88 12.36 -6.85 -0.08
CA TRP A 88 11.18 -6.19 0.48
C TRP A 88 10.00 -7.15 0.62
N ALA A 89 9.00 -6.76 1.42
CA ALA A 89 7.89 -7.65 1.76
C ALA A 89 6.73 -7.64 0.76
N GLY A 90 6.61 -6.62 -0.08
CA GLY A 90 5.53 -6.54 -1.05
C GLY A 90 5.66 -5.36 -2.02
N THR A 91 5.05 -5.48 -3.18
CA THR A 91 5.06 -4.42 -4.20
C THR A 91 3.96 -3.41 -3.93
N LYS A 92 4.25 -2.14 -4.14
CA LYS A 92 3.32 -1.03 -3.97
C LYS A 92 3.04 -0.31 -5.30
N ASP A 93 1.93 0.41 -5.34
CA ASP A 93 1.52 1.20 -6.50
C ASP A 93 2.52 2.31 -6.83
N LYS A 94 2.81 2.48 -8.13
CA LYS A 94 3.70 3.53 -8.60
C LYS A 94 3.12 4.94 -8.39
N ARG A 95 1.87 5.17 -8.83
CA ARG A 95 1.22 6.48 -8.71
C ARG A 95 0.64 6.70 -7.32
N ALA A 96 1.53 6.79 -6.34
CA ALA A 96 1.19 6.88 -4.93
C ALA A 96 2.34 7.52 -4.14
N VAL A 97 2.09 7.78 -2.87
CA VAL A 97 3.12 7.90 -1.85
C VAL A 97 3.08 6.62 -1.03
N THR A 98 4.15 5.84 -1.06
CA THR A 98 4.19 4.53 -0.41
C THR A 98 5.30 4.46 0.62
N THR A 99 5.00 3.94 1.80
CA THR A 99 6.00 3.71 2.86
C THR A 99 6.09 2.22 3.12
N GLN A 100 7.28 1.66 3.00
CA GLN A 100 7.54 0.23 3.16
C GLN A 100 8.96 -0.06 3.61
N LEU A 101 9.18 -1.30 4.07
CA LEU A 101 10.48 -1.77 4.51
C LEU A 101 11.28 -2.40 3.36
N PHE A 102 12.61 -2.18 3.44
CA PHE A 102 13.60 -2.89 2.62
C PHE A 102 14.71 -3.41 3.53
N THR A 103 15.33 -4.52 3.14
CA THR A 103 16.61 -4.96 3.69
C THR A 103 17.71 -4.81 2.65
N LEU A 104 18.85 -4.28 3.10
CA LEU A 104 20.05 -4.09 2.30
C LEU A 104 21.16 -4.95 2.93
N THR A 105 21.62 -5.97 2.21
CA THR A 105 22.60 -6.93 2.74
C THR A 105 24.00 -6.36 2.65
N ASN A 106 24.78 -6.41 3.77
CA ASN A 106 26.15 -5.90 3.88
C ASN A 106 26.28 -4.44 3.39
N VAL A 107 25.40 -3.58 3.87
CA VAL A 107 25.41 -2.12 3.64
C VAL A 107 25.47 -1.43 5.00
N ASP A 108 26.26 -0.38 5.11
CA ASP A 108 26.30 0.46 6.29
C ASP A 108 25.30 1.61 6.18
N ALA A 109 24.72 2.03 7.31
CA ALA A 109 23.74 3.10 7.32
C ALA A 109 24.31 4.44 6.80
N ALA A 110 25.62 4.65 6.98
CA ALA A 110 26.31 5.84 6.50
C ALA A 110 26.45 5.91 4.98
N ASP A 111 26.32 4.77 4.27
CA ASP A 111 26.45 4.67 2.82
C ASP A 111 25.11 4.88 2.10
N LEU A 112 24.00 5.06 2.82
CA LEU A 112 22.68 5.25 2.23
C LEU A 112 22.68 6.46 1.29
N PRO A 113 22.28 6.28 0.02
CA PRO A 113 22.31 7.35 -0.95
C PRO A 113 21.07 8.23 -0.86
N ASP A 114 21.22 9.48 -1.26
CA ASP A 114 20.08 10.32 -1.60
C ASP A 114 19.48 9.89 -2.93
N VAL A 115 18.18 9.60 -2.93
CA VAL A 115 17.40 9.24 -4.11
C VAL A 115 16.25 10.22 -4.29
N ALA A 116 16.21 10.91 -5.42
CA ALA A 116 15.15 11.87 -5.70
C ALA A 116 13.77 11.21 -5.64
N GLY A 117 12.85 11.79 -4.88
CA GLY A 117 11.50 11.23 -4.68
C GLY A 117 11.44 10.07 -3.69
N ALA A 118 12.49 9.83 -2.92
CA ALA A 118 12.52 8.85 -1.85
C ALA A 118 13.11 9.46 -0.58
N GLU A 119 12.49 9.17 0.56
CA GLU A 119 13.04 9.40 1.89
C GLU A 119 13.44 8.05 2.47
N ILE A 120 14.69 7.87 2.86
CA ILE A 120 15.23 6.59 3.33
C ILE A 120 15.74 6.76 4.76
N GLU A 121 15.17 5.97 5.67
CA GLU A 121 15.49 5.97 7.10
C GLU A 121 16.12 4.63 7.48
N ALA A 122 17.32 4.63 8.05
CA ALA A 122 17.92 3.44 8.65
C ALA A 122 17.28 3.15 10.01
N LEU A 123 16.66 1.98 10.16
CA LEU A 123 15.98 1.59 11.40
C LEU A 123 16.85 0.76 12.32
N GLY A 124 17.74 -0.05 11.78
CA GLY A 124 18.56 -0.98 12.54
C GLY A 124 19.01 -2.17 11.71
N ARG A 125 19.43 -3.24 12.40
CA ARG A 125 19.90 -4.47 11.73
C ARG A 125 19.02 -5.67 12.06
N VAL A 126 18.92 -6.58 11.09
CA VAL A 126 18.14 -7.83 11.23
C VAL A 126 18.97 -9.03 10.77
N GLY A 127 18.70 -10.20 11.37
CA GLY A 127 19.43 -11.43 11.09
C GLY A 127 19.08 -12.10 9.76
N ARG A 128 17.98 -11.72 9.14
CA ARG A 128 17.55 -12.22 7.82
C ARG A 128 16.99 -11.12 6.93
N SER A 129 17.03 -11.32 5.63
CA SER A 129 16.34 -10.44 4.68
C SER A 129 14.82 -10.61 4.77
N LEU A 130 14.09 -9.59 4.30
CA LEU A 130 12.65 -9.65 4.13
C LEU A 130 12.28 -10.58 2.97
N TYR A 131 11.19 -11.32 3.16
CA TYR A 131 10.54 -12.10 2.10
C TYR A 131 9.17 -11.52 1.77
N PHE A 132 8.68 -11.85 0.59
CA PHE A 132 7.31 -11.50 0.20
C PHE A 132 6.31 -12.05 1.23
N GLY A 133 5.47 -11.15 1.76
CA GLY A 133 4.50 -11.48 2.81
C GLY A 133 4.95 -11.15 4.24
N ASP A 134 6.19 -10.69 4.47
CA ASP A 134 6.69 -10.28 5.80
C ASP A 134 6.10 -8.93 6.26
N LEU A 135 4.78 -8.80 6.20
CA LEU A 135 4.03 -7.63 6.65
C LEU A 135 2.68 -8.06 7.24
N ALA A 136 2.14 -7.29 8.16
CA ALA A 136 0.81 -7.55 8.72
C ALA A 136 -0.34 -7.07 7.81
N GLY A 137 -0.03 -6.22 6.83
CA GLY A 137 -1.02 -5.62 5.93
C GLY A 137 -0.59 -4.24 5.45
N ASN A 138 -1.56 -3.48 4.95
CA ASN A 138 -1.33 -2.12 4.49
C ASN A 138 -2.39 -1.19 5.06
N ALA A 139 -1.97 -0.02 5.50
CA ALA A 139 -2.84 1.09 5.83
C ALA A 139 -2.93 2.04 4.62
N PHE A 140 -4.15 2.48 4.31
CA PHE A 140 -4.44 3.36 3.18
C PHE A 140 -4.99 4.69 3.66
N GLU A 141 -4.54 5.77 3.03
CA GLU A 141 -5.15 7.09 3.08
C GLU A 141 -5.45 7.50 1.64
N ILE A 142 -6.74 7.57 1.29
CA ILE A 142 -7.18 7.82 -0.07
C ILE A 142 -7.98 9.11 -0.11
N ARG A 143 -7.54 10.09 -0.91
CA ARG A 143 -8.28 11.33 -1.15
C ARG A 143 -9.04 11.23 -2.46
N VAL A 144 -10.36 11.30 -2.37
CA VAL A 144 -11.24 11.45 -3.53
C VAL A 144 -11.51 12.93 -3.73
N ARG A 145 -11.14 13.48 -4.89
CA ARG A 145 -11.35 14.89 -5.22
C ARG A 145 -12.66 15.08 -5.97
N ASP A 146 -13.29 16.23 -5.81
CA ASP A 146 -14.56 16.57 -6.46
C ASP A 146 -15.65 15.51 -6.20
N ALA A 147 -15.59 14.88 -5.03
CA ALA A 147 -16.60 13.96 -4.56
C ALA A 147 -17.78 14.72 -3.94
N ASP A 148 -18.96 14.13 -4.02
CA ASP A 148 -20.13 14.57 -3.30
C ASP A 148 -20.16 13.86 -1.91
N PRO A 149 -19.82 14.56 -0.81
CA PRO A 149 -19.80 13.95 0.51
C PRO A 149 -21.21 13.69 1.07
N ASP A 150 -22.25 14.35 0.56
CA ASP A 150 -23.61 14.22 1.07
C ASP A 150 -24.17 12.81 0.83
N THR A 151 -23.69 12.14 -0.23
CA THR A 151 -24.06 10.75 -0.53
C THR A 151 -23.44 9.71 0.40
N VAL A 152 -22.43 10.07 1.19
CA VAL A 152 -21.73 9.13 2.10
C VAL A 152 -22.68 8.60 3.16
N GLY A 153 -23.57 9.46 3.70
CA GLY A 153 -24.54 9.04 4.70
C GLY A 153 -25.48 7.95 4.20
N GLU A 154 -26.03 8.14 2.99
CA GLU A 154 -26.92 7.15 2.34
C GLU A 154 -26.19 5.83 2.10
N ILE A 155 -24.97 5.89 1.55
CA ILE A 155 -24.14 4.70 1.30
C ILE A 155 -23.86 3.95 2.62
N THR A 156 -23.52 4.67 3.68
CA THR A 156 -23.25 4.08 4.99
C THR A 156 -24.46 3.36 5.55
N VAL A 157 -25.65 3.94 5.42
CA VAL A 157 -26.92 3.31 5.83
C VAL A 157 -27.16 2.02 5.05
N ASP A 158 -26.98 2.06 3.71
CA ASP A 158 -27.19 0.88 2.85
C ASP A 158 -26.20 -0.26 3.14
N LEU A 159 -25.01 0.07 3.62
CA LEU A 159 -23.95 -0.90 3.93
C LEU A 159 -23.95 -1.34 5.39
N ARG A 160 -24.74 -0.70 6.24
CA ARG A 160 -24.82 -1.01 7.68
C ARG A 160 -25.16 -2.46 7.92
N VAL A 161 -24.45 -3.08 8.85
CA VAL A 161 -24.80 -4.39 9.42
C VAL A 161 -25.30 -4.19 10.84
N GLU A 162 -26.41 -4.84 11.17
CA GLU A 162 -26.89 -4.89 12.56
C GLU A 162 -26.02 -5.90 13.32
N THR A 163 -25.04 -5.39 14.04
CA THR A 163 -24.37 -6.15 15.09
C THR A 163 -25.22 -6.01 16.34
N GLY A 164 -25.67 -7.13 16.91
CA GLY A 164 -26.72 -7.20 17.95
C GLY A 164 -26.49 -6.48 19.29
N ASP A 165 -25.57 -5.54 19.37
CA ASP A 165 -25.28 -4.68 20.52
C ASP A 165 -25.55 -3.20 20.16
N GLY A 166 -26.80 -2.90 19.85
CA GLY A 166 -27.24 -1.60 19.36
C GLY A 166 -27.25 -0.48 20.39
N GLY A 167 -26.09 0.12 20.63
CA GLY A 167 -25.98 1.49 21.15
C GLY A 167 -26.05 2.49 19.99
N SER A 168 -26.96 3.46 20.06
CA SER A 168 -27.22 4.42 18.96
C SER A 168 -26.12 5.44 18.68
N ASP A 169 -25.06 5.51 19.48
CA ASP A 169 -24.02 6.55 19.44
C ASP A 169 -22.59 6.02 19.19
N GLY A 170 -22.44 4.76 18.80
CA GLY A 170 -21.14 4.13 18.54
C GLY A 170 -20.74 4.15 17.06
N PRO A 171 -19.50 3.69 16.73
CA PRO A 171 -19.08 3.47 15.36
C PRO A 171 -20.08 2.57 14.62
N VAL A 172 -20.40 2.93 13.38
CA VAL A 172 -21.30 2.14 12.55
C VAL A 172 -20.48 1.06 11.83
N ASP A 173 -20.83 -0.21 12.09
CA ASP A 173 -20.26 -1.32 11.35
C ASP A 173 -20.89 -1.41 9.95
N VAL A 174 -20.05 -1.48 8.94
CA VAL A 174 -20.48 -1.63 7.55
C VAL A 174 -19.88 -2.90 6.94
N ALA A 175 -20.68 -3.61 6.16
CA ALA A 175 -20.21 -4.74 5.39
C ALA A 175 -20.10 -4.36 3.92
N VAL A 176 -18.92 -4.59 3.34
CA VAL A 176 -18.68 -4.41 1.92
C VAL A 176 -18.43 -5.76 1.25
N PRO A 177 -19.02 -6.01 0.07
CA PRO A 177 -18.69 -7.21 -0.68
C PRO A 177 -17.22 -7.23 -1.07
N ASN A 178 -16.56 -8.36 -0.87
CA ASN A 178 -15.17 -8.55 -1.27
C ASN A 178 -15.10 -8.94 -2.75
N TYR A 179 -15.31 -7.99 -3.63
CA TYR A 179 -15.23 -8.20 -5.07
C TYR A 179 -13.81 -8.09 -5.59
N PHE A 180 -13.46 -8.98 -6.51
CA PHE A 180 -12.33 -8.77 -7.41
C PHE A 180 -12.81 -7.91 -8.58
N GLY A 181 -12.48 -6.62 -8.54
CA GLY A 181 -12.72 -5.71 -9.64
C GLY A 181 -11.63 -5.77 -10.70
N HIS A 182 -11.67 -4.83 -11.64
CA HIS A 182 -10.60 -4.65 -12.61
C HIS A 182 -9.27 -4.40 -11.91
N GLN A 183 -8.30 -5.28 -12.13
CA GLN A 183 -6.97 -5.15 -11.58
C GLN A 183 -5.97 -4.75 -12.65
N ARG A 184 -5.00 -3.95 -12.26
CA ARG A 184 -3.88 -3.58 -13.09
C ARG A 184 -2.60 -4.13 -12.48
N PHE A 185 -1.90 -4.98 -13.23
CA PHE A 185 -0.58 -5.46 -12.86
C PHE A 185 0.48 -4.69 -13.65
N GLY A 186 1.37 -3.99 -12.92
CA GLY A 186 2.37 -3.12 -13.52
C GLY A 186 1.79 -1.82 -14.07
N SER A 187 2.68 -0.94 -14.53
CA SER A 187 2.32 0.41 -15.00
C SER A 187 1.71 0.45 -16.40
N ARG A 188 1.74 -0.63 -17.16
CA ARG A 188 1.43 -0.66 -18.60
C ARG A 188 0.36 -1.65 -19.03
N ARG A 189 -0.07 -2.57 -18.20
CA ARG A 189 -1.05 -3.59 -18.58
C ARG A 189 -2.25 -3.54 -17.66
N PRO A 190 -3.45 -3.25 -18.17
CA PRO A 190 -4.65 -3.72 -17.51
C PRO A 190 -4.56 -5.25 -17.55
N VAL A 191 -4.54 -5.90 -16.41
CA VAL A 191 -4.85 -7.31 -16.34
C VAL A 191 -6.30 -7.36 -15.93
N THR A 192 -7.06 -7.74 -16.83
CA THR A 192 -8.42 -8.15 -16.61
C THR A 192 -8.44 -9.65 -16.40
N HIS A 193 -9.51 -10.15 -15.84
CA HIS A 193 -9.83 -11.55 -15.78
C HIS A 193 -10.09 -12.07 -17.22
N GLU A 194 -9.04 -12.34 -17.95
CA GLU A 194 -9.09 -13.13 -19.17
C GLU A 194 -8.68 -14.56 -18.87
#